data_7e90bfdc2577f84111253b927d62d06e
#
_entry.id   7e90bfdc2577f84111253b927d62d06e
#
_cell.length_a   1.000
_cell.length_b   1.000
_cell.length_c   1.000
_cell.angle_alpha   90.00
_cell.angle_beta   90.00
_cell.angle_gamma   90.00
#
_symmetry.space_group_name_H-M   'P 1'
#
loop_
_entity.id
_entity.type
_entity.pdbx_description
1 polymer ?
#
loop_
_entity_poly.entity_id
_entity_poly.type
_entity_poly.pdbx_seq_one_letter_code
_entity_poly.pdbx_strand_id
1 'polypeptide(L)'
;MVKEFWYVILVFFISISFTINTEESNQAIAQRTVEASFFNVDNPVESKERRVVKSSLKAPSIEMRLAAYNVLFGNWGTPKRIGEMFKPYNLDVICFSEVPDGNWTALVGKELGMDYAYVGKISSANHEDKFKSILSRTPLFNLHEIEINAQGWGPASMVGAETKIKGTNLLVYSLHIPGRPYFSDTATGSASEFIANTVLPEIKNKRFVIMGDFNNHLGDAPLHLLEASGMRSTWSDLNIDVKQKSTHQHIETGTESGVIDHIYYNTTMDAQVLVGGIITDANNPPNEEKTMSRYKAEWEKYNKPLSDHRPIWAAINW
;
A
#
# COMPACT_ATOMS: atom_id res chain seq x y z
N MET A 1 56.77 -19.05 -32.54
CA MET A 1 57.10 -19.61 -31.23
C MET A 1 56.37 -18.76 -30.19
N VAL A 2 55.18 -19.17 -29.83
CA VAL A 2 54.36 -18.48 -28.85
C VAL A 2 54.15 -19.46 -27.71
N LYS A 3 54.58 -19.08 -26.53
CA LYS A 3 54.45 -19.90 -25.31
C LYS A 3 53.09 -19.50 -24.64
N GLU A 4 52.21 -20.47 -24.53
CA GLU A 4 50.98 -20.36 -23.73
C GLU A 4 51.35 -20.55 -22.26
N PHE A 5 50.88 -19.59 -21.42
CA PHE A 5 50.88 -19.71 -19.94
C PHE A 5 49.46 -20.04 -19.48
N TRP A 6 49.32 -21.24 -18.94
CA TRP A 6 48.10 -21.65 -18.25
C TRP A 6 48.22 -21.27 -16.76
N TYR A 7 47.29 -20.44 -16.28
CA TYR A 7 47.10 -20.22 -14.85
C TYR A 7 46.03 -21.15 -14.34
N VAL A 8 46.43 -22.08 -13.45
CA VAL A 8 45.50 -22.93 -12.68
C VAL A 8 45.11 -22.15 -11.42
N ILE A 9 43.85 -21.74 -11.32
CA ILE A 9 43.29 -21.17 -10.10
C ILE A 9 42.73 -22.32 -9.29
N LEU A 10 43.35 -22.60 -8.16
CA LEU A 10 42.91 -23.56 -7.16
C LEU A 10 41.90 -22.86 -6.22
N VAL A 11 40.64 -23.21 -6.32
CA VAL A 11 39.58 -22.71 -5.41
C VAL A 11 39.45 -23.70 -4.26
N PHE A 12 39.86 -23.28 -3.07
CA PHE A 12 39.58 -24.01 -1.83
C PHE A 12 38.15 -23.70 -1.36
N PHE A 13 37.27 -24.70 -1.38
CA PHE A 13 36.00 -24.68 -0.65
C PHE A 13 36.24 -25.08 0.80
N ILE A 14 36.07 -24.14 1.72
CA ILE A 14 35.95 -24.42 3.13
C ILE A 14 34.48 -24.58 3.45
N SER A 15 34.00 -25.81 3.62
CA SER A 15 32.67 -26.10 4.14
C SER A 15 32.70 -26.01 5.65
N ILE A 16 32.08 -24.97 6.21
CA ILE A 16 31.83 -24.88 7.64
C ILE A 16 30.42 -25.39 7.88
N SER A 17 30.30 -26.59 8.41
CA SER A 17 29.03 -27.16 8.88
C SER A 17 28.74 -26.62 10.28
N PHE A 18 27.72 -25.75 10.40
CA PHE A 18 27.14 -25.42 11.70
C PHE A 18 26.00 -26.39 11.99
N THR A 19 26.24 -27.30 12.92
CA THR A 19 25.19 -28.11 13.53
C THR A 19 24.59 -27.29 14.67
N ILE A 20 23.37 -26.77 14.44
CA ILE A 20 22.58 -26.10 15.47
C ILE A 20 21.83 -27.20 16.23
N ASN A 21 22.16 -27.37 17.48
CA ASN A 21 21.51 -28.30 18.40
C ASN A 21 20.19 -27.65 18.86
N THR A 22 19.05 -28.14 18.36
CA THR A 22 17.71 -27.55 18.59
C THR A 22 17.05 -28.05 19.90
N GLU A 23 17.76 -28.73 20.78
CA GLU A 23 17.15 -29.26 22.00
C GLU A 23 17.25 -28.36 23.25
N GLU A 24 18.10 -27.33 23.28
CA GLU A 24 18.24 -26.49 24.47
C GLU A 24 17.34 -25.25 24.53
N SER A 25 16.62 -24.90 23.46
CA SER A 25 15.77 -23.69 23.45
C SER A 25 14.34 -23.89 24.00
N ASN A 26 13.91 -25.14 24.22
CA ASN A 26 12.54 -25.42 24.69
C ASN A 26 12.37 -25.60 26.20
N GLN A 27 13.47 -25.57 26.99
CA GLN A 27 13.40 -25.71 28.45
C GLN A 27 13.45 -24.40 29.24
N ALA A 28 13.76 -23.27 28.62
CA ALA A 28 13.92 -21.98 29.31
C ALA A 28 12.64 -21.16 29.47
N ILE A 29 11.48 -21.59 28.92
CA ILE A 29 10.22 -20.85 28.97
C ILE A 29 9.22 -21.41 30.00
N ALA A 30 9.51 -22.55 30.64
CA ALA A 30 8.56 -23.27 31.50
C ALA A 30 8.71 -23.03 33.00
N GLN A 31 9.62 -22.19 33.50
CA GLN A 31 9.77 -21.97 34.94
C GLN A 31 9.87 -20.49 35.32
N ARG A 32 8.74 -19.80 35.35
CA ARG A 32 8.49 -18.69 36.27
C ARG A 32 7.07 -18.81 36.82
N THR A 33 6.92 -19.78 37.72
CA THR A 33 5.80 -19.79 38.64
C THR A 33 6.21 -18.98 39.87
N VAL A 34 5.53 -17.85 40.08
CA VAL A 34 5.71 -17.04 41.29
C VAL A 34 4.92 -17.73 42.39
N GLU A 35 5.61 -18.28 43.39
CA GLU A 35 4.99 -18.72 44.65
C GLU A 35 4.59 -17.47 45.45
N ALA A 36 3.28 -17.27 45.60
CA ALA A 36 2.76 -16.37 46.61
C ALA A 36 2.28 -17.19 47.81
N SER A 37 2.96 -17.01 48.95
CA SER A 37 2.64 -17.61 50.22
C SER A 37 1.29 -17.08 50.76
N PHE A 38 0.40 -18.00 51.13
CA PHE A 38 -0.89 -17.70 51.72
C PHE A 38 -0.82 -17.77 53.20
N PHE A 39 -1.30 -16.74 53.88
CA PHE A 39 -1.73 -16.77 55.26
C PHE A 39 -3.12 -17.41 55.39
N ASN A 40 -3.24 -18.41 56.24
CA ASN A 40 -4.49 -19.05 56.61
C ASN A 40 -5.35 -18.11 57.48
N VAL A 41 -6.58 -17.89 57.07
CA VAL A 41 -7.67 -17.46 57.97
C VAL A 41 -8.90 -18.30 57.62
N ASP A 42 -9.28 -19.13 58.59
CA ASP A 42 -10.48 -19.96 58.54
C ASP A 42 -11.74 -19.12 58.51
N ASN A 43 -12.58 -19.29 57.48
CA ASN A 43 -14.03 -19.11 57.55
C ASN A 43 -14.73 -19.82 56.39
N PRO A 44 -15.79 -20.60 56.63
CA PRO A 44 -16.49 -21.34 55.59
C PRO A 44 -17.61 -20.48 55.00
N VAL A 45 -17.46 -19.99 53.77
CA VAL A 45 -18.57 -19.40 53.01
C VAL A 45 -18.45 -19.84 51.54
N GLU A 46 -19.50 -20.56 51.13
CA GLU A 46 -20.03 -20.79 49.79
C GLU A 46 -19.08 -20.83 48.60
N SER A 47 -19.04 -21.99 47.95
CA SER A 47 -18.45 -22.25 46.66
C SER A 47 -19.12 -21.42 45.55
N LYS A 48 -18.62 -20.22 45.30
CA LYS A 48 -18.82 -19.54 43.99
C LYS A 48 -17.83 -20.09 43.01
N GLU A 49 -18.30 -20.78 41.96
CA GLU A 49 -17.54 -21.17 40.81
C GLU A 49 -16.70 -20.00 40.30
N ARG A 50 -15.39 -20.11 40.45
CA ARG A 50 -14.45 -19.19 39.77
C ARG A 50 -14.56 -19.44 38.27
N ARG A 51 -15.34 -18.62 37.59
CA ARG A 51 -15.20 -18.48 36.14
C ARG A 51 -13.76 -18.10 35.83
N VAL A 52 -12.97 -19.05 35.35
CA VAL A 52 -11.67 -18.78 34.73
C VAL A 52 -11.98 -17.99 33.46
N VAL A 53 -11.88 -16.69 33.53
CA VAL A 53 -11.87 -15.84 32.33
C VAL A 53 -10.54 -16.18 31.63
N LYS A 54 -10.61 -17.07 30.64
CA LYS A 54 -9.51 -17.23 29.69
C LYS A 54 -9.34 -15.86 29.02
N SER A 55 -8.36 -15.09 29.44
CA SER A 55 -7.91 -13.96 28.66
C SER A 55 -7.42 -14.55 27.34
N SER A 56 -8.20 -14.40 26.28
CA SER A 56 -7.70 -14.67 24.95
C SER A 56 -6.55 -13.69 24.74
N LEU A 57 -5.32 -14.19 24.79
CA LEU A 57 -4.15 -13.44 24.34
C LEU A 57 -4.45 -13.08 22.89
N LYS A 58 -4.83 -11.83 22.64
CA LYS A 58 -5.02 -11.30 21.30
C LYS A 58 -3.69 -11.53 20.59
N ALA A 59 -3.71 -12.17 19.42
CA ALA A 59 -2.51 -12.34 18.63
C ALA A 59 -1.82 -10.98 18.47
N PRO A 60 -0.48 -10.91 18.48
CA PRO A 60 0.22 -9.65 18.34
C PRO A 60 -0.23 -8.98 17.05
N SER A 61 -0.73 -7.77 17.17
CA SER A 61 -1.17 -6.97 16.06
C SER A 61 0.03 -6.51 15.24
N ILE A 62 -0.09 -6.53 13.91
CA ILE A 62 1.00 -6.23 12.96
C ILE A 62 0.68 -4.95 12.23
N GLU A 63 1.48 -3.91 12.51
CA GLU A 63 1.43 -2.66 11.76
C GLU A 63 2.05 -2.84 10.38
N MET A 64 1.30 -2.48 9.34
CA MET A 64 1.73 -2.41 7.94
C MET A 64 1.59 -0.98 7.44
N ARG A 65 2.63 -0.45 6.82
CA ARG A 65 2.70 0.92 6.31
C ARG A 65 2.60 0.91 4.79
N LEU A 66 1.57 1.53 4.27
CA LEU A 66 1.16 1.47 2.88
C LEU A 66 1.07 2.88 2.30
N ALA A 67 1.35 3.02 1.00
CA ALA A 67 1.15 4.27 0.28
C ALA A 67 0.65 4.04 -1.14
N ALA A 68 -0.03 5.05 -1.70
CA ALA A 68 -0.42 5.10 -3.10
C ALA A 68 -0.01 6.45 -3.71
N TYR A 69 0.41 6.44 -4.98
CA TYR A 69 0.85 7.63 -5.68
C TYR A 69 0.70 7.51 -7.18
N ASN A 70 -0.07 8.42 -7.79
CA ASN A 70 -0.05 8.65 -9.23
C ASN A 70 1.16 9.55 -9.56
N VAL A 71 2.05 9.08 -10.44
CA VAL A 71 3.34 9.72 -10.70
C VAL A 71 3.41 10.48 -12.01
N LEU A 72 2.29 10.69 -12.67
CA LEU A 72 2.17 11.44 -13.93
C LEU A 72 3.28 11.03 -14.93
N PHE A 73 3.31 9.78 -15.33
CA PHE A 73 4.29 9.20 -16.27
C PHE A 73 5.75 9.30 -15.78
N GLY A 74 6.00 9.60 -14.52
CA GLY A 74 7.34 9.91 -14.02
C GLY A 74 7.99 11.15 -14.67
N ASN A 75 7.19 12.02 -15.30
CA ASN A 75 7.68 13.15 -16.08
C ASN A 75 8.42 14.20 -15.22
N TRP A 76 7.99 14.40 -13.99
CA TRP A 76 8.53 15.45 -13.11
C TRP A 76 9.30 14.88 -11.93
N GLY A 77 8.77 13.83 -11.34
CA GLY A 77 9.36 13.13 -10.22
C GLY A 77 10.34 12.06 -10.67
N THR A 78 11.64 12.32 -10.59
CA THR A 78 12.62 11.25 -10.80
C THR A 78 12.50 10.18 -9.71
N PRO A 79 12.84 8.90 -9.99
CA PRO A 79 12.84 7.85 -8.99
C PRO A 79 13.58 8.21 -7.69
N LYS A 80 14.73 8.89 -7.83
CA LYS A 80 15.51 9.37 -6.68
C LYS A 80 14.72 10.32 -5.79
N ARG A 81 14.10 11.36 -6.38
CA ARG A 81 13.35 12.37 -5.61
C ARG A 81 12.10 11.76 -4.95
N ILE A 82 11.43 10.83 -5.64
CA ILE A 82 10.28 10.12 -5.09
C ILE A 82 10.71 9.21 -3.94
N GLY A 83 11.83 8.51 -4.09
CA GLY A 83 12.41 7.73 -3.00
C GLY A 83 12.79 8.60 -1.80
N GLU A 84 13.45 9.72 -2.00
CA GLU A 84 13.79 10.68 -0.93
C GLU A 84 12.56 11.17 -0.18
N MET A 85 11.48 11.49 -0.88
CA MET A 85 10.20 11.91 -0.29
C MET A 85 9.58 10.82 0.60
N PHE A 86 9.58 9.56 0.15
CA PHE A 86 8.98 8.46 0.92
C PHE A 86 9.84 7.94 2.07
N LYS A 87 11.14 8.26 2.09
CA LYS A 87 12.10 7.74 3.07
C LYS A 87 11.66 7.89 4.54
N PRO A 88 11.09 9.04 4.97
CA PRO A 88 10.67 9.23 6.36
C PRO A 88 9.50 8.34 6.81
N TYR A 89 8.73 7.78 5.87
CA TYR A 89 7.49 7.06 6.17
C TYR A 89 7.70 5.57 6.48
N ASN A 90 8.90 5.02 6.18
CA ASN A 90 9.25 3.61 6.42
C ASN A 90 8.18 2.64 5.92
N LEU A 91 7.81 2.77 4.66
CA LEU A 91 6.72 2.02 4.04
C LEU A 91 7.10 0.55 3.81
N ASP A 92 6.13 -0.34 3.94
CA ASP A 92 6.26 -1.76 3.61
C ASP A 92 5.90 -2.02 2.15
N VAL A 93 4.85 -1.32 1.64
CA VAL A 93 4.35 -1.43 0.26
C VAL A 93 3.96 -0.07 -0.27
N ILE A 94 4.26 0.18 -1.54
CA ILE A 94 3.83 1.37 -2.29
C ILE A 94 3.17 0.91 -3.59
N CYS A 95 1.98 1.41 -3.88
CA CYS A 95 1.31 1.29 -5.17
C CYS A 95 1.49 2.57 -5.98
N PHE A 96 1.93 2.41 -7.21
CA PHE A 96 2.04 3.51 -8.14
C PHE A 96 1.07 3.35 -9.29
N SER A 97 0.50 4.46 -9.75
CA SER A 97 -0.23 4.59 -11.01
C SER A 97 0.47 5.57 -11.95
N GLU A 98 0.22 5.42 -13.24
CA GLU A 98 0.90 6.17 -14.30
C GLU A 98 2.42 6.09 -14.26
N VAL A 99 2.96 4.89 -14.09
CA VAL A 99 4.40 4.67 -14.21
C VAL A 99 4.81 4.52 -15.68
N PRO A 100 5.99 5.04 -16.08
CA PRO A 100 6.37 5.07 -17.49
C PRO A 100 6.77 3.71 -18.06
N ASP A 101 7.39 2.85 -17.25
CA ASP A 101 7.87 1.53 -17.69
C ASP A 101 8.21 0.60 -16.50
N GLY A 102 8.65 -0.62 -16.84
CA GLY A 102 8.99 -1.66 -15.86
C GLY A 102 10.20 -1.37 -14.98
N ASN A 103 11.10 -0.49 -15.37
CA ASN A 103 12.35 -0.20 -14.62
C ASN A 103 12.15 0.93 -13.60
N TRP A 104 11.27 1.87 -13.87
CA TRP A 104 11.07 3.07 -13.06
C TRP A 104 10.75 2.73 -11.59
N THR A 105 9.81 1.80 -11.36
CA THR A 105 9.42 1.37 -10.00
C THR A 105 10.59 0.73 -9.25
N ALA A 106 11.39 -0.10 -9.91
CA ALA A 106 12.58 -0.71 -9.31
C ALA A 106 13.65 0.33 -8.94
N LEU A 107 13.78 1.41 -9.72
CA LEU A 107 14.70 2.52 -9.41
C LEU A 107 14.24 3.29 -8.16
N VAL A 108 12.94 3.51 -7.96
CA VAL A 108 12.42 4.05 -6.68
C VAL A 108 12.73 3.09 -5.54
N GLY A 109 12.55 1.80 -5.76
CA GLY A 109 12.86 0.76 -4.78
C GLY A 109 14.31 0.80 -4.30
N LYS A 110 15.24 1.00 -5.20
CA LYS A 110 16.67 1.16 -4.89
C LYS A 110 16.94 2.29 -3.89
N GLU A 111 16.26 3.41 -4.03
CA GLU A 111 16.41 4.56 -3.10
C GLU A 111 15.84 4.27 -1.71
N LEU A 112 14.88 3.35 -1.61
CA LEU A 112 14.16 3.01 -0.39
C LEU A 112 14.66 1.71 0.28
N GLY A 113 15.55 0.96 -0.38
CA GLY A 113 15.91 -0.39 0.05
C GLY A 113 14.72 -1.36 -0.03
N MET A 114 13.88 -1.21 -1.06
CA MET A 114 12.73 -2.05 -1.38
C MET A 114 13.04 -2.80 -2.68
N ASP A 115 13.33 -4.10 -2.59
CA ASP A 115 13.92 -4.85 -3.68
C ASP A 115 12.91 -5.53 -4.62
N TYR A 116 11.61 -5.50 -4.28
CA TYR A 116 10.61 -6.25 -5.00
C TYR A 116 9.64 -5.30 -5.69
N ALA A 117 9.67 -5.29 -7.02
CA ALA A 117 8.80 -4.49 -7.87
C ALA A 117 8.04 -5.38 -8.86
N TYR A 118 6.76 -5.09 -9.05
CA TYR A 118 5.93 -5.68 -10.08
C TYR A 118 5.22 -4.57 -10.86
N VAL A 119 5.33 -4.59 -12.19
CA VAL A 119 4.66 -3.64 -13.08
C VAL A 119 3.71 -4.39 -13.99
N GLY A 120 2.48 -3.89 -14.11
CA GLY A 120 1.48 -4.42 -15.03
C GLY A 120 1.86 -4.20 -16.50
N LYS A 121 1.08 -4.79 -17.39
CA LYS A 121 1.28 -4.74 -18.84
C LYS A 121 0.21 -3.91 -19.55
N ILE A 122 -0.90 -3.61 -18.88
CA ILE A 122 -2.00 -2.84 -19.44
C ILE A 122 -1.79 -1.38 -19.08
N SER A 123 -1.56 -0.54 -20.08
CA SER A 123 -1.46 0.90 -19.91
C SER A 123 -2.85 1.54 -19.94
N SER A 124 -3.12 2.44 -19.02
CA SER A 124 -4.43 3.09 -18.88
C SER A 124 -4.73 4.00 -20.08
N ALA A 125 -5.98 3.97 -20.55
CA ALA A 125 -6.51 4.83 -21.62
C ALA A 125 -5.72 4.77 -22.95
N ASN A 126 -5.13 3.62 -23.26
CA ASN A 126 -4.27 3.39 -24.44
C ASN A 126 -3.03 4.30 -24.53
N HIS A 127 -2.57 4.83 -23.40
CA HIS A 127 -1.27 5.51 -23.34
C HIS A 127 -0.13 4.50 -23.39
N GLU A 128 1.08 4.94 -23.73
CA GLU A 128 2.25 4.06 -23.78
C GLU A 128 2.96 3.92 -22.41
N ASP A 129 2.62 4.77 -21.45
CA ASP A 129 3.40 5.00 -20.21
C ASP A 129 2.53 5.22 -18.95
N LYS A 130 1.30 4.68 -18.93
CA LYS A 130 0.38 4.75 -17.77
C LYS A 130 0.17 3.39 -17.11
N PHE A 131 1.25 2.71 -16.77
CA PHE A 131 1.15 1.41 -16.09
C PHE A 131 0.84 1.57 -14.59
N LYS A 132 0.42 0.50 -13.97
CA LYS A 132 0.29 0.36 -12.53
C LYS A 132 1.40 -0.53 -12.00
N SER A 133 1.91 -0.24 -10.80
CA SER A 133 2.96 -1.07 -10.21
C SER A 133 2.82 -1.19 -8.70
N ILE A 134 3.44 -2.22 -8.16
CA ILE A 134 3.58 -2.48 -6.73
C ILE A 134 5.06 -2.56 -6.41
N LEU A 135 5.49 -1.80 -5.41
CA LEU A 135 6.82 -1.86 -4.83
C LEU A 135 6.70 -2.38 -3.40
N SER A 136 7.50 -3.36 -3.03
CA SER A 136 7.44 -3.99 -1.71
C SER A 136 8.82 -4.18 -1.10
N ARG A 137 8.88 -4.08 0.22
CA ARG A 137 10.07 -4.40 1.02
C ARG A 137 10.27 -5.91 1.18
N THR A 138 9.21 -6.68 1.04
CA THR A 138 9.20 -8.15 1.15
C THR A 138 8.83 -8.79 -0.19
N PRO A 139 9.24 -10.04 -0.44
CA PRO A 139 8.99 -10.72 -1.71
C PRO A 139 7.54 -10.64 -2.16
N LEU A 140 7.34 -10.39 -3.45
CA LEU A 140 6.05 -10.44 -4.12
C LEU A 140 5.85 -11.80 -4.79
N PHE A 141 4.67 -12.37 -4.68
CA PHE A 141 4.28 -13.65 -5.29
C PHE A 141 2.83 -13.60 -5.79
N ASN A 142 2.41 -14.60 -6.56
CA ASN A 142 1.08 -14.65 -7.19
C ASN A 142 0.78 -13.37 -7.99
N LEU A 143 1.76 -12.94 -8.79
CA LEU A 143 1.68 -11.72 -9.60
C LEU A 143 0.62 -11.87 -10.69
N HIS A 144 -0.30 -10.93 -10.79
CA HIS A 144 -1.35 -10.95 -11.81
C HIS A 144 -1.84 -9.54 -12.11
N GLU A 145 -2.53 -9.39 -13.25
CA GLU A 145 -3.19 -8.17 -13.64
C GLU A 145 -4.62 -8.49 -14.08
N ILE A 146 -5.58 -7.72 -13.63
CA ILE A 146 -7.00 -7.86 -13.96
C ILE A 146 -7.39 -6.67 -14.83
N GLU A 147 -7.77 -6.92 -16.07
CA GLU A 147 -8.41 -5.92 -16.91
C GLU A 147 -9.81 -5.62 -16.38
N ILE A 148 -10.12 -4.34 -16.23
CA ILE A 148 -11.39 -3.87 -15.69
C ILE A 148 -12.28 -3.45 -16.85
N ASN A 149 -13.34 -4.22 -17.07
CA ASN A 149 -14.35 -3.87 -18.04
C ASN A 149 -15.35 -2.89 -17.41
N ALA A 150 -15.22 -1.62 -17.76
CA ALA A 150 -16.04 -0.54 -17.23
C ALA A 150 -16.31 0.52 -18.31
N GLN A 151 -17.33 1.35 -18.09
CA GLN A 151 -17.55 2.55 -18.90
C GLN A 151 -16.51 3.63 -18.54
N GLY A 152 -16.32 4.56 -19.45
CA GLY A 152 -15.31 5.61 -19.35
C GLY A 152 -14.16 5.37 -20.31
N TRP A 153 -12.98 5.84 -19.96
CA TRP A 153 -11.81 5.54 -20.75
C TRP A 153 -11.33 4.10 -20.52
N GLY A 154 -10.74 3.50 -21.53
CA GLY A 154 -10.19 2.14 -21.49
C GLY A 154 -8.96 2.00 -22.35
N PRO A 155 -8.14 0.96 -22.15
CA PRO A 155 -8.29 -0.05 -21.11
C PRO A 155 -8.02 0.50 -19.70
N ALA A 156 -8.64 -0.12 -18.69
CA ALA A 156 -8.36 0.09 -17.29
C ALA A 156 -7.95 -1.25 -16.66
N SER A 157 -7.11 -1.23 -15.63
CA SER A 157 -6.71 -2.45 -14.93
C SER A 157 -6.31 -2.19 -13.50
N MET A 158 -6.22 -3.28 -12.75
CA MET A 158 -5.56 -3.35 -11.45
C MET A 158 -4.50 -4.45 -11.45
N VAL A 159 -3.32 -4.15 -10.95
CA VAL A 159 -2.27 -5.16 -10.74
C VAL A 159 -2.32 -5.67 -9.32
N GLY A 160 -2.20 -6.99 -9.16
CA GLY A 160 -2.29 -7.69 -7.89
C GLY A 160 -1.04 -8.49 -7.58
N ALA A 161 -0.66 -8.50 -6.30
CA ALA A 161 0.40 -9.36 -5.78
C ALA A 161 0.13 -9.71 -4.33
N GLU A 162 0.58 -10.88 -3.90
CA GLU A 162 0.63 -11.23 -2.49
C GLU A 162 2.04 -10.97 -1.94
N THR A 163 2.10 -10.55 -0.67
CA THR A 163 3.36 -10.39 0.06
C THR A 163 3.19 -10.84 1.51
N LYS A 164 4.31 -11.06 2.21
CA LYS A 164 4.28 -11.47 3.62
C LYS A 164 5.03 -10.48 4.48
N ILE A 165 4.30 -9.63 5.20
CA ILE A 165 4.84 -8.58 6.06
C ILE A 165 4.84 -9.09 7.50
N LYS A 166 6.02 -9.14 8.15
CA LYS A 166 6.17 -9.61 9.55
C LYS A 166 5.45 -10.94 9.83
N GLY A 167 5.46 -11.86 8.85
CA GLY A 167 4.80 -13.17 8.96
C GLY A 167 3.33 -13.20 8.54
N THR A 168 2.70 -12.08 8.23
CA THR A 168 1.29 -11.97 7.84
C THR A 168 1.13 -11.76 6.36
N ASN A 169 0.30 -12.59 5.70
CA ASN A 169 0.00 -12.45 4.29
C ASN A 169 -0.91 -11.25 4.05
N LEU A 170 -0.58 -10.49 3.02
CA LEU A 170 -1.35 -9.37 2.50
C LEU A 170 -1.47 -9.49 0.98
N LEU A 171 -2.69 -9.41 0.46
CA LEU A 171 -2.94 -9.24 -0.97
C LEU A 171 -3.07 -7.75 -1.27
N VAL A 172 -2.29 -7.28 -2.22
CA VAL A 172 -2.19 -5.85 -2.57
C VAL A 172 -2.64 -5.66 -4.00
N TYR A 173 -3.49 -4.68 -4.22
CA TYR A 173 -3.85 -4.21 -5.56
C TYR A 173 -3.49 -2.73 -5.75
N SER A 174 -2.82 -2.44 -6.86
CA SER A 174 -2.60 -1.09 -7.38
C SER A 174 -3.51 -0.85 -8.56
N LEU A 175 -4.27 0.25 -8.56
CA LEU A 175 -5.20 0.56 -9.64
C LEU A 175 -5.08 1.99 -10.17
N HIS A 176 -5.59 2.17 -11.38
CA HIS A 176 -5.93 3.45 -12.00
C HIS A 176 -7.16 3.22 -12.85
N ILE A 177 -8.28 3.83 -12.49
CA ILE A 177 -9.60 3.54 -13.06
C ILE A 177 -10.32 4.80 -13.50
N PRO A 178 -11.22 4.70 -14.51
CA PRO A 178 -12.09 5.82 -14.89
C PRO A 178 -13.06 6.17 -13.76
N GLY A 179 -13.28 7.47 -13.60
CA GLY A 179 -14.17 8.01 -12.59
C GLY A 179 -14.95 9.19 -13.11
N ARG A 180 -14.91 10.32 -12.41
CA ARG A 180 -15.53 11.56 -12.87
C ARG A 180 -14.96 12.00 -14.24
N PRO A 181 -15.77 12.61 -15.10
CA PRO A 181 -17.19 13.00 -14.93
C PRO A 181 -18.20 11.87 -15.20
N TYR A 182 -17.76 10.65 -15.47
CA TYR A 182 -18.65 9.55 -15.87
C TYR A 182 -19.53 9.05 -14.71
N PHE A 183 -18.99 9.05 -13.49
CA PHE A 183 -19.58 8.38 -12.32
C PHE A 183 -19.54 9.26 -11.07
N SER A 184 -20.53 10.12 -10.86
CA SER A 184 -20.71 10.80 -9.56
C SER A 184 -21.96 10.29 -8.84
N ASP A 185 -23.03 10.10 -9.59
CA ASP A 185 -24.37 9.85 -9.06
C ASP A 185 -24.83 8.41 -9.24
N THR A 186 -24.08 7.59 -9.99
CA THR A 186 -24.37 6.18 -10.21
C THR A 186 -23.11 5.33 -10.18
N ALA A 187 -23.24 4.11 -9.66
CA ALA A 187 -22.17 3.11 -9.74
C ALA A 187 -22.31 2.20 -10.97
N THR A 188 -23.43 2.29 -11.70
CA THR A 188 -23.72 1.37 -12.81
C THR A 188 -22.73 1.55 -13.96
N GLY A 189 -22.10 0.46 -14.37
CA GLY A 189 -21.07 0.43 -15.40
C GLY A 189 -19.69 0.93 -14.93
N SER A 190 -19.54 1.34 -13.66
CA SER A 190 -18.26 1.83 -13.15
C SER A 190 -17.24 0.70 -12.92
N ALA A 191 -15.97 1.07 -12.86
CA ALA A 191 -14.92 0.16 -12.45
C ALA A 191 -15.12 -0.38 -11.02
N SER A 192 -15.69 0.43 -10.12
CA SER A 192 -16.05 -0.01 -8.78
C SER A 192 -17.12 -1.09 -8.78
N GLU A 193 -18.10 -1.02 -9.67
CA GLU A 193 -19.10 -2.09 -9.84
C GLU A 193 -18.45 -3.39 -10.33
N PHE A 194 -17.54 -3.32 -11.29
CA PHE A 194 -16.76 -4.49 -11.72
C PHE A 194 -15.96 -5.09 -10.56
N ILE A 195 -15.27 -4.27 -9.79
CA ILE A 195 -14.48 -4.72 -8.63
C ILE A 195 -15.41 -5.38 -7.60
N ALA A 196 -16.52 -4.75 -7.25
CA ALA A 196 -17.47 -5.25 -6.26
C ALA A 196 -18.07 -6.60 -6.66
N ASN A 197 -18.43 -6.77 -7.93
CA ASN A 197 -19.15 -7.94 -8.42
C ASN A 197 -18.21 -9.07 -8.90
N THR A 198 -16.99 -8.76 -9.31
CA THR A 198 -16.08 -9.76 -9.92
C THR A 198 -14.86 -10.04 -9.04
N VAL A 199 -14.24 -9.03 -8.47
CA VAL A 199 -12.98 -9.20 -7.73
C VAL A 199 -13.21 -9.51 -6.25
N LEU A 200 -14.04 -8.72 -5.57
CA LEU A 200 -14.23 -8.86 -4.13
C LEU A 200 -14.78 -10.23 -3.70
N PRO A 201 -15.70 -10.89 -4.44
CA PRO A 201 -16.14 -12.24 -4.06
C PRO A 201 -15.02 -13.27 -3.96
N GLU A 202 -14.00 -13.17 -4.81
CA GLU A 202 -12.86 -14.09 -4.87
C GLU A 202 -11.84 -13.85 -3.73
N ILE A 203 -11.78 -12.63 -3.21
CA ILE A 203 -10.74 -12.24 -2.24
C ILE A 203 -11.28 -11.90 -0.84
N LYS A 204 -12.60 -11.91 -0.65
CA LYS A 204 -13.26 -11.50 0.61
C LYS A 204 -12.74 -12.19 1.88
N ASN A 205 -12.21 -13.41 1.75
CA ASN A 205 -11.68 -14.18 2.88
C ASN A 205 -10.17 -13.97 3.08
N LYS A 206 -9.53 -13.12 2.26
CA LYS A 206 -8.11 -12.76 2.39
C LYS A 206 -7.99 -11.39 3.08
N ARG A 207 -6.86 -11.15 3.72
CA ARG A 207 -6.46 -9.79 4.10
C ARG A 207 -5.99 -9.08 2.85
N PHE A 208 -6.65 -7.98 2.47
CA PHE A 208 -6.29 -7.27 1.25
C PHE A 208 -6.41 -5.76 1.40
N VAL A 209 -5.69 -5.06 0.53
CA VAL A 209 -5.82 -3.63 0.26
C VAL A 209 -5.95 -3.39 -1.24
N ILE A 210 -6.77 -2.41 -1.60
CA ILE A 210 -6.88 -1.87 -2.96
C ILE A 210 -6.58 -0.38 -2.85
N MET A 211 -5.56 0.09 -3.56
CA MET A 211 -5.12 1.48 -3.43
C MET A 211 -4.60 2.04 -4.75
N GLY A 212 -4.72 3.35 -4.91
CA GLY A 212 -4.32 4.08 -6.11
C GLY A 212 -5.26 5.23 -6.44
N ASP A 213 -5.29 5.59 -7.71
CA ASP A 213 -6.14 6.64 -8.26
C ASP A 213 -7.49 6.06 -8.71
N PHE A 214 -8.53 6.36 -7.95
CA PHE A 214 -9.89 5.93 -8.23
C PHE A 214 -10.65 6.91 -9.12
N ASN A 215 -10.11 8.12 -9.35
CA ASN A 215 -10.76 9.18 -10.09
C ASN A 215 -12.19 9.51 -9.61
N ASN A 216 -12.53 9.15 -8.38
CA ASN A 216 -13.80 9.41 -7.71
C ASN A 216 -13.57 9.99 -6.32
N HIS A 217 -14.44 10.88 -5.87
CA HIS A 217 -14.37 11.45 -4.54
C HIS A 217 -15.01 10.54 -3.50
N LEU A 218 -14.53 10.63 -2.27
CA LEU A 218 -15.21 10.00 -1.14
C LEU A 218 -16.65 10.50 -1.06
N GLY A 219 -17.63 9.60 -1.09
CA GLY A 219 -19.04 9.91 -1.15
C GLY A 219 -19.69 9.80 -2.54
N ASP A 220 -18.92 9.62 -3.60
CA ASP A 220 -19.47 9.29 -4.92
C ASP A 220 -20.07 7.87 -4.91
N ALA A 221 -21.12 7.64 -5.70
CA ALA A 221 -21.82 6.36 -5.74
C ALA A 221 -20.92 5.14 -6.01
N PRO A 222 -19.88 5.19 -6.88
CA PRO A 222 -18.95 4.09 -7.07
C PRO A 222 -18.19 3.69 -5.79
N LEU A 223 -17.76 4.67 -4.98
CA LEU A 223 -17.04 4.38 -3.74
C LEU A 223 -17.98 3.89 -2.64
N HIS A 224 -19.21 4.41 -2.55
CA HIS A 224 -20.24 3.86 -1.68
C HIS A 224 -20.57 2.39 -1.99
N LEU A 225 -20.55 2.00 -3.26
CA LEU A 225 -20.74 0.59 -3.64
C LEU A 225 -19.62 -0.30 -3.10
N LEU A 226 -18.37 0.14 -3.18
CA LEU A 226 -17.24 -0.61 -2.60
C LEU A 226 -17.38 -0.76 -1.08
N GLU A 227 -17.79 0.32 -0.40
CA GLU A 227 -18.04 0.30 1.04
C GLU A 227 -19.18 -0.65 1.42
N ALA A 228 -20.29 -0.61 0.68
CA ALA A 228 -21.41 -1.54 0.84
C ALA A 228 -21.01 -3.00 0.55
N SER A 229 -19.98 -3.23 -0.25
CA SER A 229 -19.42 -4.54 -0.59
C SER A 229 -18.38 -5.05 0.43
N GLY A 230 -18.21 -4.36 1.57
CA GLY A 230 -17.36 -4.80 2.69
C GLY A 230 -15.95 -4.19 2.71
N MET A 231 -15.71 -3.12 1.97
CA MET A 231 -14.46 -2.35 2.05
C MET A 231 -14.61 -1.14 2.97
N ARG A 232 -13.49 -0.67 3.51
CA ARG A 232 -13.43 0.58 4.28
C ARG A 232 -12.33 1.49 3.76
N SER A 233 -12.64 2.78 3.71
CA SER A 233 -11.67 3.81 3.37
C SER A 233 -10.87 4.22 4.60
N THR A 234 -9.54 4.34 4.45
CA THR A 234 -8.70 4.89 5.51
C THR A 234 -9.05 6.33 5.86
N TRP A 235 -9.60 7.10 4.92
CA TRP A 235 -10.08 8.46 5.19
C TRP A 235 -11.22 8.49 6.21
N SER A 236 -12.18 7.58 6.05
CA SER A 236 -13.33 7.46 6.96
C SER A 236 -12.89 7.03 8.36
N ASP A 237 -11.97 6.06 8.46
CA ASP A 237 -11.51 5.54 9.75
C ASP A 237 -10.63 6.51 10.53
N LEU A 238 -9.86 7.34 9.82
CA LEU A 238 -9.09 8.41 10.45
C LEU A 238 -9.94 9.65 10.76
N ASN A 239 -11.22 9.64 10.39
CA ASN A 239 -12.13 10.79 10.53
C ASN A 239 -11.54 12.08 9.94
N ILE A 240 -10.88 11.95 8.79
CA ILE A 240 -10.28 13.09 8.09
C ILE A 240 -11.36 13.77 7.24
N ASP A 241 -11.62 15.06 7.50
CA ASP A 241 -12.45 15.87 6.62
C ASP A 241 -11.72 16.09 5.28
N VAL A 242 -12.16 15.37 4.25
CA VAL A 242 -11.57 15.43 2.92
C VAL A 242 -12.07 16.63 2.09
N LYS A 243 -13.11 17.36 2.54
CA LYS A 243 -13.71 18.47 1.78
C LYS A 243 -12.75 19.63 1.56
N GLN A 244 -11.79 19.81 2.48
CA GLN A 244 -10.78 20.87 2.41
C GLN A 244 -9.41 20.35 1.95
N LYS A 245 -9.37 19.14 1.41
CA LYS A 245 -8.14 18.47 0.98
C LYS A 245 -8.21 18.11 -0.50
N SER A 246 -7.04 17.95 -1.10
CA SER A 246 -6.94 17.48 -2.48
C SER A 246 -5.71 16.59 -2.64
N THR A 247 -5.87 15.52 -3.39
CA THR A 247 -4.77 14.69 -3.85
C THR A 247 -4.41 14.95 -5.30
N HIS A 248 -5.21 15.72 -6.04
CA HIS A 248 -4.95 16.04 -7.44
C HIS A 248 -5.17 17.53 -7.73
N GLN A 249 -4.35 18.10 -8.60
CA GLN A 249 -4.42 19.47 -9.08
C GLN A 249 -4.36 19.50 -10.60
N HIS A 250 -5.31 20.14 -11.23
CA HIS A 250 -5.28 20.35 -12.68
C HIS A 250 -4.06 21.15 -13.11
N ILE A 251 -3.26 20.57 -13.99
CA ILE A 251 -2.01 21.17 -14.48
C ILE A 251 -2.24 22.52 -15.12
N GLU A 252 -3.29 22.62 -15.97
CA GLU A 252 -3.54 23.81 -16.78
C GLU A 252 -4.07 25.00 -15.96
N THR A 253 -4.86 24.73 -14.95
CA THR A 253 -5.54 25.77 -14.20
C THR A 253 -4.99 25.96 -12.78
N GLY A 254 -4.26 24.96 -12.27
CA GLY A 254 -3.85 24.91 -10.86
C GLY A 254 -5.02 24.65 -9.90
N THR A 255 -6.21 24.30 -10.44
CA THR A 255 -7.40 24.06 -9.62
C THR A 255 -7.30 22.72 -8.92
N GLU A 256 -7.57 22.70 -7.62
CA GLU A 256 -7.62 21.48 -6.82
C GLU A 256 -8.89 20.68 -7.15
N SER A 257 -8.73 19.37 -7.42
CA SER A 257 -9.85 18.48 -7.81
C SER A 257 -10.47 17.74 -6.62
N GLY A 258 -9.92 17.91 -5.41
CA GLY A 258 -10.34 17.12 -4.27
C GLY A 258 -9.56 15.81 -4.11
N VAL A 259 -10.03 14.96 -3.21
CA VAL A 259 -9.39 13.67 -2.90
C VAL A 259 -9.96 12.60 -3.82
N ILE A 260 -9.12 12.08 -4.71
CA ILE A 260 -9.46 11.03 -5.67
C ILE A 260 -8.53 9.80 -5.56
N ASP A 261 -7.48 9.90 -4.78
CA ASP A 261 -6.61 8.79 -4.43
C ASP A 261 -7.06 8.18 -3.09
N HIS A 262 -7.16 6.86 -3.03
CA HIS A 262 -7.69 6.17 -1.86
C HIS A 262 -6.87 4.92 -1.50
N ILE A 263 -6.91 4.57 -0.22
CA ILE A 263 -6.50 3.27 0.31
C ILE A 263 -7.74 2.64 0.93
N TYR A 264 -8.22 1.57 0.30
CA TYR A 264 -9.32 0.74 0.78
C TYR A 264 -8.78 -0.60 1.30
N TYR A 265 -9.37 -1.11 2.36
CA TYR A 265 -9.04 -2.40 2.93
C TYR A 265 -10.30 -3.18 3.30
N ASN A 266 -10.22 -4.49 3.49
CA ASN A 266 -11.37 -5.31 3.83
C ASN A 266 -11.70 -5.26 5.32
N THR A 267 -13.00 -5.27 5.62
CA THR A 267 -13.52 -5.21 7.00
C THR A 267 -13.69 -6.58 7.65
N THR A 268 -13.52 -7.67 6.91
CA THR A 268 -13.74 -9.04 7.38
C THR A 268 -12.67 -9.53 8.36
N MET A 269 -11.58 -8.79 8.48
CA MET A 269 -10.47 -9.06 9.39
C MET A 269 -10.39 -7.92 10.41
N ASP A 270 -10.06 -8.22 11.65
CA ASP A 270 -9.79 -7.19 12.67
C ASP A 270 -8.67 -6.27 12.17
N ALA A 271 -9.03 -5.11 11.66
CA ALA A 271 -8.11 -4.11 11.15
C ALA A 271 -8.40 -2.76 11.81
N GLN A 272 -7.35 -2.03 12.10
CA GLN A 272 -7.42 -0.67 12.65
C GLN A 272 -6.46 0.24 11.93
N VAL A 273 -6.96 1.32 11.35
CA VAL A 273 -6.11 2.39 10.83
C VAL A 273 -5.56 3.20 11.99
N LEU A 274 -4.25 3.29 12.10
CA LEU A 274 -3.57 3.96 13.21
C LEU A 274 -3.30 5.44 12.90
N VAL A 275 -2.78 5.70 11.73
CA VAL A 275 -2.38 7.02 11.25
C VAL A 275 -2.28 7.00 9.72
N GLY A 276 -2.43 8.15 9.10
CA GLY A 276 -2.30 8.31 7.65
C GLY A 276 -2.65 9.72 7.21
N GLY A 277 -2.62 9.94 5.91
CA GLY A 277 -2.97 11.21 5.30
C GLY A 277 -2.28 11.47 3.98
N ILE A 278 -2.25 12.72 3.56
CA ILE A 278 -1.58 13.20 2.36
C ILE A 278 -0.13 13.54 2.69
N ILE A 279 0.80 13.10 1.83
CA ILE A 279 2.20 13.51 1.90
C ILE A 279 2.34 14.84 1.15
N THR A 280 2.39 15.92 1.90
CA THR A 280 2.46 17.28 1.35
C THR A 280 3.85 17.63 0.80
N ASP A 281 4.89 16.88 1.21
CA ASP A 281 6.28 17.05 0.76
C ASP A 281 6.49 16.72 -0.72
N ALA A 282 5.47 16.16 -1.38
CA ALA A 282 5.44 15.97 -2.83
C ALA A 282 5.56 17.29 -3.61
N ASN A 283 5.55 18.42 -2.92
CA ASN A 283 5.74 19.75 -3.46
C ASN A 283 4.67 20.18 -4.46
N ASN A 284 3.48 19.64 -4.34
CA ASN A 284 2.35 20.29 -4.96
C ASN A 284 2.19 21.63 -4.26
N PRO A 285 2.08 22.71 -5.01
CA PRO A 285 2.02 24.04 -4.40
C PRO A 285 0.86 24.11 -3.40
N PRO A 286 0.99 24.80 -2.28
CA PRO A 286 -0.12 25.01 -1.35
C PRO A 286 -1.27 25.74 -2.02
N ASN A 287 -2.49 25.56 -1.48
CA ASN A 287 -3.81 25.98 -1.99
C ASN A 287 -3.97 27.51 -2.17
N GLU A 288 -3.19 28.13 -2.99
CA GLU A 288 -3.41 29.50 -3.41
C GLU A 288 -3.83 29.52 -4.87
N GLU A 289 -4.56 30.52 -5.31
CA GLU A 289 -4.93 30.69 -6.71
C GLU A 289 -3.72 30.50 -7.63
N LYS A 290 -3.71 29.41 -8.38
CA LYS A 290 -2.60 29.02 -9.24
C LYS A 290 -3.05 28.95 -10.67
N THR A 291 -2.51 29.85 -11.44
CA THR A 291 -2.59 29.77 -12.89
C THR A 291 -1.54 28.78 -13.38
N MET A 292 -1.75 28.17 -14.52
CA MET A 292 -0.76 27.26 -15.16
C MET A 292 0.59 27.91 -15.33
N SER A 293 0.65 29.20 -15.64
CA SER A 293 1.89 29.95 -15.80
C SER A 293 2.68 30.07 -14.50
N ARG A 294 2.01 30.32 -13.36
CA ARG A 294 2.64 30.38 -12.05
C ARG A 294 3.14 29.00 -11.62
N TYR A 295 2.31 27.98 -11.81
CA TYR A 295 2.63 26.59 -11.52
C TYR A 295 3.86 26.13 -12.31
N LYS A 296 3.87 26.40 -13.62
CA LYS A 296 5.01 26.12 -14.49
C LYS A 296 6.27 26.85 -14.08
N ALA A 297 6.17 28.12 -13.71
CA ALA A 297 7.32 28.91 -13.25
C ALA A 297 7.92 28.38 -11.95
N GLU A 298 7.08 27.86 -11.03
CA GLU A 298 7.57 27.18 -9.82
C GLU A 298 8.27 25.86 -10.14
N TRP A 299 7.77 25.09 -11.11
CA TRP A 299 8.46 23.88 -11.56
C TRP A 299 9.85 24.19 -12.11
N GLU A 300 9.93 25.13 -13.00
CA GLU A 300 11.20 25.51 -13.64
C GLU A 300 12.20 26.04 -12.60
N LYS A 301 11.72 26.85 -11.65
CA LYS A 301 12.57 27.47 -10.63
C LYS A 301 13.03 26.50 -9.55
N TYR A 302 12.15 25.63 -9.07
CA TYR A 302 12.39 24.79 -7.89
C TYR A 302 12.47 23.29 -8.22
N ASN A 303 12.38 22.93 -9.49
CA ASN A 303 12.28 21.54 -9.93
C ASN A 303 11.13 20.80 -9.21
N LYS A 304 9.96 21.40 -9.18
CA LYS A 304 8.73 20.97 -8.51
C LYS A 304 7.52 21.13 -9.42
N PRO A 305 6.42 20.43 -9.15
CA PRO A 305 6.18 19.34 -8.21
C PRO A 305 6.76 18.00 -8.68
N LEU A 306 6.50 16.92 -7.94
CA LEU A 306 6.86 15.57 -8.37
C LEU A 306 5.81 14.94 -9.27
N SER A 307 4.55 15.36 -9.15
CA SER A 307 3.38 14.94 -9.93
C SER A 307 2.29 16.01 -9.80
N ASP A 308 1.23 15.93 -10.58
CA ASP A 308 -0.04 16.63 -10.38
C ASP A 308 -0.87 15.98 -9.24
N HIS A 309 -0.48 14.81 -8.78
CA HIS A 309 -1.03 14.20 -7.57
C HIS A 309 -0.14 14.39 -6.35
N ARG A 310 -0.73 14.19 -5.18
CA ARG A 310 -0.07 14.06 -3.88
C ARG A 310 -0.18 12.62 -3.41
N PRO A 311 0.91 11.99 -2.95
CA PRO A 311 0.83 10.65 -2.40
C PRO A 311 -0.03 10.63 -1.14
N ILE A 312 -0.65 9.48 -0.92
CA ILE A 312 -1.36 9.17 0.31
C ILE A 312 -0.71 7.98 1.00
N TRP A 313 -0.82 7.91 2.32
CA TRP A 313 -0.29 6.81 3.09
C TRP A 313 -1.16 6.48 4.29
N ALA A 314 -1.04 5.25 4.78
CA ALA A 314 -1.66 4.82 6.04
C ALA A 314 -0.83 3.73 6.72
N ALA A 315 -0.87 3.71 8.04
CA ALA A 315 -0.46 2.57 8.85
C ALA A 315 -1.71 1.85 9.32
N ILE A 316 -1.83 0.58 8.96
CA ILE A 316 -2.95 -0.29 9.30
C ILE A 316 -2.43 -1.43 10.17
N ASN A 317 -3.10 -1.69 11.25
CA ASN A 317 -2.82 -2.74 12.20
C ASN A 317 -3.83 -3.89 12.00
N TRP A 318 -3.32 -5.10 11.77
CA TRP A 318 -4.11 -6.32 11.62
C TRP A 318 -3.83 -7.35 12.69
#